data_0bbbf9d7e13736a98ddd2f8ad552d0fa
#
_entry.id   0bbbf9d7e13736a98ddd2f8ad552d0fa
#
_cell.length_a   1.000
_cell.length_b   1.000
_cell.length_c   1.000
_cell.angle_alpha   90.00
_cell.angle_beta   90.00
_cell.angle_gamma   90.00
#
_symmetry.space_group_name_H-M   'P 1'
#
loop_
_entity.id
_entity.type
_entity.pdbx_description
1 polymer ?
#
loop_
_entity_poly.entity_id
_entity_poly.type
_entity_poly.pdbx_seq_one_letter_code
_entity_poly.pdbx_strand_id
1 'polypeptide(L)'
;LVTSLLDAGSGEKVEVVETPLTAEGAEAQLVVTLPVPRNEGDLNIDYVTHHLLRRVGEDEVLAEMTGDAADPERSIQVHSIQRIHVLSVKDASDGDNRIDGDGGKIEATLRYENMVEGYDYTVWGKLLTPSGQSRGIFAAIPGFAPDTKAGELTLTFDIPPGLDGLSVTPSVGIFHQNRVEIREDGNITWLEGAPTPVMIASHVDLSDESLAVEVGIPFGQTD
;
A
#
# COMPACT_ATOMS: atom_id res chain seq x y z
N LEU A 1 2.25 -4.78 -35.13
CA LEU A 1 1.17 -4.95 -34.18
C LEU A 1 1.07 -3.68 -33.35
N VAL A 2 -0.12 -3.12 -33.24
CA VAL A 2 -0.45 -2.04 -32.32
C VAL A 2 -1.28 -2.64 -31.18
N THR A 3 -0.79 -2.54 -29.96
CA THR A 3 -1.52 -3.00 -28.78
C THR A 3 -1.87 -1.79 -27.92
N SER A 4 -3.13 -1.66 -27.59
CA SER A 4 -3.65 -0.57 -26.75
C SER A 4 -4.25 -1.14 -25.48
N LEU A 5 -4.13 -0.40 -24.38
CA LEU A 5 -4.90 -0.61 -23.16
C LEU A 5 -6.10 0.34 -23.19
N LEU A 6 -7.30 -0.21 -23.08
CA LEU A 6 -8.55 0.54 -23.07
C LEU A 6 -9.18 0.50 -21.68
N ASP A 7 -9.68 1.63 -21.21
CA ASP A 7 -10.64 1.64 -20.11
C ASP A 7 -11.93 0.96 -20.58
N ALA A 8 -12.35 -0.11 -19.92
CA ALA A 8 -13.50 -0.92 -20.35
C ALA A 8 -14.84 -0.18 -20.20
N GLY A 9 -14.92 0.81 -19.31
CA GLY A 9 -16.13 1.60 -19.07
C GLY A 9 -16.32 2.72 -20.09
N SER A 10 -15.25 3.44 -20.42
CA SER A 10 -15.29 4.59 -21.34
C SER A 10 -14.89 4.24 -22.79
N GLY A 11 -14.14 3.15 -22.98
CA GLY A 11 -13.51 2.81 -24.25
C GLY A 11 -12.31 3.69 -24.62
N GLU A 12 -11.87 4.54 -23.72
CA GLU A 12 -10.72 5.43 -23.93
C GLU A 12 -9.41 4.64 -23.96
N LYS A 13 -8.53 5.00 -24.91
CA LYS A 13 -7.17 4.45 -24.98
C LYS A 13 -6.28 5.16 -23.96
N VAL A 14 -5.80 4.41 -22.97
CA VAL A 14 -4.92 4.95 -21.92
C VAL A 14 -3.45 4.72 -22.22
N GLU A 15 -3.13 3.63 -22.93
CA GLU A 15 -1.77 3.30 -23.36
C GLU A 15 -1.75 2.66 -24.72
N VAL A 16 -0.68 2.91 -25.49
CA VAL A 16 -0.49 2.33 -26.85
C VAL A 16 0.97 1.94 -27.03
N VAL A 17 1.20 0.70 -27.45
CA VAL A 17 2.52 0.18 -27.82
C VAL A 17 2.49 -0.36 -29.25
N GLU A 18 3.41 0.15 -30.07
CA GLU A 18 3.63 -0.37 -31.43
C GLU A 18 4.83 -1.33 -31.43
N THR A 19 4.61 -2.57 -31.86
CA THR A 19 5.66 -3.58 -31.93
C THR A 19 5.83 -3.99 -33.38
N PRO A 20 6.94 -3.62 -34.05
CA PRO A 20 7.23 -4.13 -35.40
C PRO A 20 7.51 -5.62 -35.31
N LEU A 21 6.98 -6.38 -36.23
CA LEU A 21 7.21 -7.81 -36.33
C LEU A 21 7.38 -8.22 -37.80
N THR A 22 8.19 -9.25 -38.02
CA THR A 22 8.36 -9.89 -39.30
C THR A 22 7.80 -11.30 -39.20
N ALA A 23 6.88 -11.66 -40.05
CA ALA A 23 6.32 -13.00 -40.10
C ALA A 23 7.36 -13.97 -40.65
N GLU A 24 7.86 -14.90 -39.83
CA GLU A 24 8.81 -15.94 -40.23
C GLU A 24 8.13 -17.30 -40.47
N GLY A 25 6.80 -17.38 -40.29
CA GLY A 25 6.01 -18.59 -40.46
C GLY A 25 4.50 -18.32 -40.41
N ALA A 26 3.72 -19.38 -40.46
CA ALA A 26 2.26 -19.31 -40.39
C ALA A 26 1.73 -18.97 -38.98
N GLU A 27 2.51 -19.24 -37.96
CA GLU A 27 2.15 -19.00 -36.55
C GLU A 27 3.34 -18.37 -35.81
N ALA A 28 3.06 -17.40 -34.94
CA ALA A 28 4.04 -16.80 -34.06
C ALA A 28 3.38 -16.39 -32.73
N GLN A 29 4.15 -16.45 -31.65
CA GLN A 29 3.74 -15.94 -30.34
C GLN A 29 4.57 -14.69 -30.01
N LEU A 30 3.90 -13.63 -29.59
CA LEU A 30 4.52 -12.37 -29.21
C LEU A 30 4.08 -11.97 -27.81
N VAL A 31 5.04 -11.57 -26.97
CA VAL A 31 4.77 -10.97 -25.67
C VAL A 31 4.88 -9.46 -25.82
N VAL A 32 3.81 -8.74 -25.48
CA VAL A 32 3.78 -7.28 -25.44
C VAL A 32 3.57 -6.83 -24.01
N THR A 33 4.43 -5.95 -23.52
CA THR A 33 4.30 -5.35 -22.18
C THR A 33 3.68 -3.97 -22.30
N LEU A 34 2.57 -3.76 -21.61
CA LEU A 34 1.89 -2.47 -21.47
C LEU A 34 2.05 -1.93 -20.06
N PRO A 35 2.41 -0.66 -19.87
CA PRO A 35 2.30 -0.02 -18.57
C PRO A 35 0.82 0.12 -18.22
N VAL A 36 0.49 -0.16 -16.95
CA VAL A 36 -0.87 0.03 -16.42
C VAL A 36 -0.84 1.25 -15.51
N PRO A 37 -1.66 2.28 -15.78
CA PRO A 37 -1.68 3.47 -14.95
C PRO A 37 -2.16 3.16 -13.53
N ARG A 38 -1.59 3.89 -12.55
CA ARG A 38 -2.06 3.81 -11.17
C ARG A 38 -3.46 4.39 -11.09
N ASN A 39 -4.35 3.69 -10.40
CA ASN A 39 -5.66 4.23 -10.07
C ASN A 39 -5.55 5.10 -8.81
N GLU A 40 -5.89 6.37 -8.92
CA GLU A 40 -5.92 7.33 -7.80
C GLU A 40 -7.36 7.66 -7.36
N GLY A 41 -8.36 7.02 -7.98
CA GLY A 41 -9.77 7.19 -7.67
C GLY A 41 -10.29 6.22 -6.61
N ASP A 42 -11.52 6.43 -6.20
CA ASP A 42 -12.21 5.61 -5.18
C ASP A 42 -12.99 4.42 -5.77
N LEU A 43 -12.98 4.26 -7.09
CA LEU A 43 -13.61 3.16 -7.80
C LEU A 43 -12.54 2.31 -8.51
N ASN A 44 -12.79 1.01 -8.59
CA ASN A 44 -11.97 0.13 -9.42
C ASN A 44 -12.13 0.49 -10.90
N ILE A 45 -11.06 0.31 -11.67
CA ILE A 45 -11.06 0.51 -13.12
C ILE A 45 -10.73 -0.82 -13.77
N ASP A 46 -11.57 -1.25 -14.70
CA ASP A 46 -11.32 -2.43 -15.51
C ASP A 46 -10.72 -2.00 -16.86
N TYR A 47 -9.60 -2.61 -17.21
CA TYR A 47 -8.94 -2.41 -18.49
C TYR A 47 -9.00 -3.67 -19.34
N VAL A 48 -9.11 -3.47 -20.64
CA VAL A 48 -9.00 -4.54 -21.64
C VAL A 48 -7.93 -4.21 -22.66
N THR A 49 -7.35 -5.23 -23.28
CA THR A 49 -6.41 -5.03 -24.39
C THR A 49 -7.14 -4.97 -25.73
N HIS A 50 -6.65 -4.13 -26.61
CA HIS A 50 -7.09 -4.03 -28.00
C HIS A 50 -5.87 -4.16 -28.91
N HIS A 51 -5.94 -5.05 -29.87
CA HIS A 51 -4.86 -5.37 -30.78
C HIS A 51 -5.25 -5.12 -32.22
N LEU A 52 -4.40 -4.40 -32.95
CA LEU A 52 -4.51 -4.17 -34.39
C LEU A 52 -3.28 -4.69 -35.11
N LEU A 53 -3.44 -5.59 -36.02
CA LEU A 53 -2.39 -6.01 -36.94
C LEU A 53 -2.53 -5.25 -38.27
N ARG A 54 -1.49 -4.52 -38.66
CA ARG A 54 -1.44 -3.81 -39.94
C ARG A 54 -0.06 -3.94 -40.60
N ARG A 55 0.03 -3.71 -41.90
CA ARG A 55 1.31 -3.61 -42.59
C ARG A 55 2.01 -2.30 -42.25
N VAL A 56 3.32 -2.36 -42.19
CA VAL A 56 4.13 -1.16 -41.95
C VAL A 56 3.97 -0.21 -43.15
N GLY A 57 3.59 1.04 -42.86
CA GLY A 57 3.37 2.09 -43.86
C GLY A 57 2.04 2.03 -44.59
N GLU A 58 1.14 1.14 -44.21
CA GLU A 58 -0.22 1.04 -44.75
C GLU A 58 -1.25 1.22 -43.60
N ASP A 59 -2.40 1.82 -43.94
CA ASP A 59 -3.51 2.00 -42.98
C ASP A 59 -4.46 0.79 -42.93
N GLU A 60 -4.23 -0.18 -43.81
CA GLU A 60 -5.09 -1.40 -43.91
C GLU A 60 -4.92 -2.24 -42.62
N VAL A 61 -6.06 -2.50 -41.96
CA VAL A 61 -6.13 -3.40 -40.78
C VAL A 61 -6.28 -4.84 -41.33
N LEU A 62 -5.28 -5.67 -41.01
CA LEU A 62 -5.29 -7.09 -41.39
C LEU A 62 -6.07 -7.95 -40.41
N ALA A 63 -6.00 -7.60 -39.10
CA ALA A 63 -6.75 -8.26 -38.04
C ALA A 63 -6.94 -7.30 -36.86
N GLU A 64 -8.04 -7.49 -36.15
CA GLU A 64 -8.39 -6.73 -34.97
C GLU A 64 -8.96 -7.67 -33.90
N MET A 65 -8.59 -7.44 -32.66
CA MET A 65 -9.10 -8.16 -31.50
C MET A 65 -9.20 -7.21 -30.32
N THR A 66 -10.35 -7.19 -29.67
CA THR A 66 -10.56 -6.47 -28.40
C THR A 66 -10.85 -7.50 -27.32
N GLY A 67 -10.27 -7.31 -26.13
CA GLY A 67 -10.57 -8.11 -24.95
C GLY A 67 -11.99 -7.83 -24.45
N ASP A 68 -12.49 -8.74 -23.63
CA ASP A 68 -13.77 -8.64 -22.94
C ASP A 68 -13.50 -8.40 -21.44
N ALA A 69 -14.13 -7.41 -20.85
CA ALA A 69 -14.00 -7.12 -19.42
C ALA A 69 -14.53 -8.26 -18.54
N ALA A 70 -15.42 -9.07 -19.06
CA ALA A 70 -15.92 -10.27 -18.37
C ALA A 70 -14.96 -11.47 -18.46
N ASP A 71 -13.92 -11.40 -19.31
CA ASP A 71 -12.91 -12.44 -19.44
C ASP A 71 -11.68 -12.12 -18.61
N PRO A 72 -11.44 -12.82 -17.47
CA PRO A 72 -10.31 -12.53 -16.58
C PRO A 72 -8.94 -12.81 -17.21
N GLU A 73 -8.87 -13.54 -18.31
CA GLU A 73 -7.62 -13.78 -19.06
C GLU A 73 -7.29 -12.62 -20.02
N ARG A 74 -8.24 -11.73 -20.30
CA ARG A 74 -8.13 -10.63 -21.27
C ARG A 74 -8.46 -9.27 -20.67
N SER A 75 -8.70 -9.23 -19.38
CA SER A 75 -8.95 -8.01 -18.62
C SER A 75 -8.00 -7.90 -17.43
N ILE A 76 -7.83 -6.70 -16.94
CA ILE A 76 -7.13 -6.41 -15.71
C ILE A 76 -7.93 -5.39 -14.90
N GLN A 77 -8.20 -5.70 -13.64
CA GLN A 77 -8.82 -4.75 -12.73
C GLN A 77 -7.74 -4.04 -11.92
N VAL A 78 -7.74 -2.72 -11.96
CA VAL A 78 -6.91 -1.88 -11.10
C VAL A 78 -7.76 -1.37 -9.95
N HIS A 79 -7.42 -1.82 -8.75
CA HIS A 79 -8.17 -1.46 -7.55
C HIS A 79 -8.09 0.05 -7.27
N SER A 80 -9.14 0.55 -6.62
CA SER A 80 -9.21 1.90 -6.08
C SER A 80 -8.03 2.20 -5.13
N ILE A 81 -7.72 3.48 -4.96
CA ILE A 81 -6.66 3.89 -4.04
C ILE A 81 -6.97 3.42 -2.62
N GLN A 82 -6.06 2.67 -2.05
CA GLN A 82 -6.15 2.19 -0.68
C GLN A 82 -5.61 3.25 0.28
N ARG A 83 -6.24 3.38 1.44
CA ARG A 83 -5.88 4.39 2.45
C ARG A 83 -5.73 3.77 3.82
N ILE A 84 -4.88 4.39 4.63
CA ILE A 84 -4.77 4.14 6.06
C ILE A 84 -4.60 5.47 6.79
N HIS A 85 -5.26 5.61 7.93
CA HIS A 85 -5.20 6.81 8.77
C HIS A 85 -5.02 6.42 10.22
N VAL A 86 -4.18 7.12 10.95
CA VAL A 86 -4.14 7.07 12.41
C VAL A 86 -5.28 7.95 12.93
N LEU A 87 -6.20 7.37 13.67
CA LEU A 87 -7.35 8.09 14.25
C LEU A 87 -7.07 8.59 15.64
N SER A 88 -6.38 7.78 16.46
CA SER A 88 -6.04 8.10 17.83
C SER A 88 -4.84 7.30 18.29
N VAL A 89 -4.17 7.83 19.27
CA VAL A 89 -3.03 7.18 19.94
C VAL A 89 -3.21 7.35 21.44
N LYS A 90 -2.99 6.28 22.21
CA LYS A 90 -3.20 6.29 23.67
C LYS A 90 -2.31 5.28 24.37
N ASP A 91 -2.08 5.50 25.66
CA ASP A 91 -1.58 4.47 26.55
C ASP A 91 -2.59 3.32 26.69
N ALA A 92 -2.13 2.09 26.53
CA ALA A 92 -2.97 0.91 26.65
C ALA A 92 -3.41 0.66 28.12
N SER A 93 -2.76 1.25 29.11
CA SER A 93 -3.03 1.00 30.53
C SER A 93 -4.19 1.81 31.08
N ASP A 94 -4.33 3.08 30.67
CA ASP A 94 -5.33 4.00 31.23
C ASP A 94 -6.05 4.84 30.17
N GLY A 95 -5.60 4.78 28.91
CA GLY A 95 -6.25 5.38 27.77
C GLY A 95 -5.94 6.86 27.55
N ASP A 96 -5.01 7.44 28.30
CA ASP A 96 -4.53 8.79 28.05
C ASP A 96 -3.42 8.82 26.98
N ASN A 97 -2.78 9.94 26.78
CA ASN A 97 -1.69 10.12 25.80
C ASN A 97 -0.32 10.26 26.46
N ARG A 98 -0.12 9.66 27.63
CA ARG A 98 1.13 9.70 28.37
C ARG A 98 1.55 8.31 28.82
N ILE A 99 2.82 7.96 28.61
CA ILE A 99 3.45 6.74 29.08
C ILE A 99 4.40 7.11 30.22
N ASP A 100 4.40 6.32 31.30
CA ASP A 100 5.36 6.44 32.37
C ASP A 100 6.79 6.15 31.90
N GLY A 101 7.79 6.70 32.61
CA GLY A 101 9.21 6.55 32.28
C GLY A 101 9.74 5.12 32.33
N ASP A 102 9.04 4.21 32.99
CA ASP A 102 9.37 2.78 33.04
C ASP A 102 8.96 2.03 31.77
N GLY A 103 8.36 2.72 30.82
CA GLY A 103 7.86 2.15 29.57
C GLY A 103 6.43 1.65 29.68
N GLY A 104 5.92 1.07 28.59
CA GLY A 104 4.53 0.65 28.50
C GLY A 104 4.14 0.25 27.08
N LYS A 105 2.84 0.35 26.78
CA LYS A 105 2.30 0.04 25.46
C LYS A 105 1.50 1.21 24.93
N ILE A 106 1.77 1.59 23.69
CA ILE A 106 0.95 2.56 22.94
C ILE A 106 0.06 1.79 21.99
N GLU A 107 -1.23 2.08 22.01
CA GLU A 107 -2.20 1.63 21.03
C GLU A 107 -2.52 2.75 20.05
N ALA A 108 -2.23 2.51 18.76
CA ALA A 108 -2.66 3.36 17.68
C ALA A 108 -3.90 2.74 17.02
N THR A 109 -5.03 3.42 17.07
CA THR A 109 -6.23 3.03 16.30
C THR A 109 -6.09 3.54 14.87
N LEU A 110 -6.17 2.63 13.93
CA LEU A 110 -6.01 2.90 12.51
C LEU A 110 -7.33 2.65 11.80
N ARG A 111 -7.69 3.52 10.85
CA ARG A 111 -8.77 3.28 9.88
C ARG A 111 -8.17 2.94 8.54
N TYR A 112 -8.67 1.89 7.93
CA TYR A 112 -8.34 1.54 6.55
C TYR A 112 -9.55 1.71 5.63
N GLU A 113 -9.29 2.03 4.35
CA GLU A 113 -10.31 2.24 3.32
C GLU A 113 -9.86 1.65 1.99
N ASN A 114 -10.83 1.16 1.20
CA ASN A 114 -10.65 0.58 -0.12
C ASN A 114 -9.72 -0.65 -0.15
N MET A 115 -9.61 -1.39 0.95
CA MET A 115 -8.84 -2.63 0.97
C MET A 115 -9.55 -3.75 0.20
N VAL A 116 -8.78 -4.70 -0.29
CA VAL A 116 -9.31 -5.90 -0.96
C VAL A 116 -9.63 -6.93 0.11
N GLU A 117 -10.90 -7.32 0.20
CA GLU A 117 -11.39 -8.30 1.17
C GLU A 117 -10.68 -9.65 1.00
N GLY A 118 -10.24 -10.22 2.11
CA GLY A 118 -9.54 -11.50 2.13
C GLY A 118 -8.14 -11.52 1.53
N TYR A 119 -7.61 -10.37 1.13
CA TYR A 119 -6.23 -10.27 0.65
C TYR A 119 -5.28 -10.01 1.81
N ASP A 120 -4.12 -10.71 1.82
CA ASP A 120 -3.15 -10.63 2.91
C ASP A 120 -2.24 -9.41 2.79
N TYR A 121 -2.26 -8.58 3.81
CA TYR A 121 -1.41 -7.41 3.97
C TYR A 121 -0.47 -7.55 5.17
N THR A 122 0.60 -6.77 5.18
CA THR A 122 1.37 -6.46 6.37
C THR A 122 1.12 -5.00 6.75
N VAL A 123 0.52 -4.76 7.91
CA VAL A 123 0.45 -3.43 8.52
C VAL A 123 1.69 -3.24 9.37
N TRP A 124 2.39 -2.14 9.17
CA TRP A 124 3.63 -1.85 9.87
C TRP A 124 3.65 -0.40 10.33
N GLY A 125 4.29 -0.14 11.45
CA GLY A 125 4.48 1.19 11.98
C GLY A 125 5.79 1.36 12.71
N LYS A 126 6.18 2.62 12.84
CA LYS A 126 7.31 3.08 13.66
C LYS A 126 6.94 4.34 14.40
N LEU A 127 7.57 4.56 15.53
CA LEU A 127 7.43 5.81 16.27
C LEU A 127 8.50 6.81 15.85
N LEU A 128 8.06 8.04 15.60
CA LEU A 128 8.88 9.17 15.20
C LEU A 128 8.83 10.26 16.27
N THR A 129 9.95 10.94 16.48
CA THR A 129 9.99 12.20 17.24
C THR A 129 9.32 13.32 16.44
N PRO A 130 9.01 14.50 17.04
CA PRO A 130 8.51 15.66 16.30
C PRO A 130 9.42 16.13 15.17
N SER A 131 10.72 15.82 15.24
CA SER A 131 11.68 16.10 14.15
C SER A 131 11.72 15.04 13.05
N GLY A 132 10.83 14.01 13.10
CA GLY A 132 10.75 12.93 12.11
C GLY A 132 11.80 11.82 12.27
N GLN A 133 12.56 11.81 13.37
CA GLN A 133 13.57 10.77 13.60
C GLN A 133 12.94 9.52 14.22
N SER A 134 13.25 8.34 13.65
CA SER A 134 12.88 7.06 14.27
C SER A 134 13.70 6.77 15.50
N ARG A 135 13.07 6.21 16.51
CA ARG A 135 13.71 5.73 17.74
C ARG A 135 13.94 4.22 17.76
N GLY A 136 13.70 3.54 16.64
CA GLY A 136 13.86 2.10 16.56
C GLY A 136 12.74 1.32 17.26
N ILE A 137 11.60 1.97 17.51
CA ILE A 137 10.41 1.34 18.06
C ILE A 137 9.47 1.05 16.91
N PHE A 138 9.19 -0.23 16.70
CA PHE A 138 8.40 -0.72 15.57
C PHE A 138 7.25 -1.59 16.07
N ALA A 139 6.21 -1.67 15.28
CA ALA A 139 5.10 -2.61 15.46
C ALA A 139 4.62 -3.13 14.11
N ALA A 140 4.09 -4.35 14.08
CA ALA A 140 3.59 -4.93 12.86
C ALA A 140 2.46 -5.93 13.10
N ILE A 141 1.55 -6.02 12.14
CA ILE A 141 0.51 -7.04 12.05
C ILE A 141 0.73 -7.75 10.72
N PRO A 142 1.36 -8.95 10.74
CA PRO A 142 1.49 -9.78 9.55
C PRO A 142 0.17 -10.48 9.23
N GLY A 143 -0.10 -10.74 7.95
CA GLY A 143 -1.27 -11.50 7.54
C GLY A 143 -2.59 -10.81 7.88
N PHE A 144 -2.62 -9.49 7.88
CA PHE A 144 -3.87 -8.75 8.02
C PHE A 144 -4.72 -8.95 6.77
N ALA A 145 -5.81 -9.68 6.90
CA ALA A 145 -6.79 -9.89 5.84
C ALA A 145 -8.11 -9.22 6.24
N PRO A 146 -8.48 -8.08 5.64
CA PRO A 146 -9.69 -7.37 6.00
C PRO A 146 -10.94 -8.16 5.53
N ASP A 147 -11.94 -8.26 6.39
CA ASP A 147 -13.26 -8.84 6.07
C ASP A 147 -14.16 -7.86 5.29
N THR A 148 -13.82 -6.59 5.29
CA THR A 148 -14.56 -5.49 4.66
C THR A 148 -13.60 -4.50 4.01
N LYS A 149 -14.08 -3.78 3.01
CA LYS A 149 -13.27 -2.76 2.30
C LYS A 149 -12.80 -1.61 3.18
N ALA A 150 -13.51 -1.34 4.26
CA ALA A 150 -13.17 -0.29 5.22
C ALA A 150 -13.44 -0.76 6.64
N GLY A 151 -12.61 -0.34 7.58
CA GLY A 151 -12.75 -0.73 8.98
C GLY A 151 -11.65 -0.10 9.84
N GLU A 152 -11.55 -0.60 11.06
CA GLU A 152 -10.55 -0.15 12.02
C GLU A 152 -9.73 -1.34 12.54
N LEU A 153 -8.49 -1.07 12.90
CA LEU A 153 -7.59 -2.02 13.55
C LEU A 153 -6.70 -1.28 14.55
N THR A 154 -6.13 -2.03 15.49
CA THR A 154 -5.21 -1.48 16.49
C THR A 154 -3.80 -1.99 16.25
N LEU A 155 -2.83 -1.08 16.15
CA LEU A 155 -1.40 -1.38 16.11
C LEU A 155 -0.78 -1.01 17.46
N THR A 156 -0.14 -1.98 18.13
CA THR A 156 0.43 -1.81 19.47
C THR A 156 1.95 -1.72 19.41
N PHE A 157 2.51 -0.67 19.98
CA PHE A 157 3.95 -0.46 20.13
C PHE A 157 4.38 -0.72 21.58
N ASP A 158 5.46 -1.46 21.76
CA ASP A 158 6.11 -1.66 23.05
C ASP A 158 7.14 -0.56 23.27
N ILE A 159 6.94 0.25 24.33
CA ILE A 159 7.83 1.35 24.69
C ILE A 159 8.80 0.85 25.76
N PRO A 160 10.10 0.80 25.47
CA PRO A 160 11.08 0.43 26.49
C PRO A 160 11.27 1.56 27.51
N PRO A 161 11.77 1.25 28.72
CA PRO A 161 12.15 2.27 29.71
C PRO A 161 13.30 3.15 29.20
N GLY A 162 13.43 4.34 29.78
CA GLY A 162 14.54 5.25 29.52
C GLY A 162 14.35 6.18 28.33
N LEU A 163 13.10 6.42 27.94
CA LEU A 163 12.74 7.39 26.91
C LEU A 163 12.08 8.67 27.48
N ASP A 164 12.37 8.96 28.73
CA ASP A 164 11.81 10.11 29.48
C ASP A 164 11.99 11.43 28.71
N GLY A 165 10.92 12.23 28.67
CA GLY A 165 10.90 13.54 28.03
C GLY A 165 10.80 13.50 26.51
N LEU A 166 10.56 12.33 25.91
CA LEU A 166 10.30 12.22 24.47
C LEU A 166 8.80 12.34 24.20
N SER A 167 8.49 13.03 23.09
CA SER A 167 7.21 12.95 22.44
C SER A 167 7.36 12.11 21.16
N VAL A 168 6.42 11.20 20.92
CA VAL A 168 6.47 10.29 19.78
C VAL A 168 5.12 10.19 19.08
N THR A 169 5.15 10.12 17.76
CA THR A 169 3.97 10.02 16.89
C THR A 169 4.12 8.80 15.97
N PRO A 170 3.08 7.97 15.78
CA PRO A 170 3.11 6.85 14.87
C PRO A 170 3.21 7.29 13.39
N SER A 171 4.08 6.62 12.68
CA SER A 171 4.10 6.60 11.21
C SER A 171 3.74 5.18 10.78
N VAL A 172 2.68 5.02 10.03
CA VAL A 172 2.15 3.70 9.67
C VAL A 172 2.14 3.49 8.17
N GLY A 173 2.20 2.25 7.74
CA GLY A 173 2.14 1.86 6.34
C GLY A 173 1.60 0.45 6.14
N ILE A 174 1.11 0.19 4.94
CA ILE A 174 0.60 -1.11 4.52
C ILE A 174 1.41 -1.60 3.33
N PHE A 175 1.75 -2.88 3.36
CA PHE A 175 2.45 -3.59 2.30
C PHE A 175 1.69 -4.86 1.90
N HIS A 176 1.91 -5.35 0.69
CA HIS A 176 1.54 -6.72 0.35
C HIS A 176 2.34 -7.71 1.21
N GLN A 177 1.67 -8.69 1.83
CA GLN A 177 2.28 -9.68 2.73
C GLN A 177 3.48 -10.39 2.10
N ASN A 178 3.41 -10.72 0.83
CA ASN A 178 4.45 -11.45 0.09
C ASN A 178 5.63 -10.58 -0.40
N ARG A 179 5.76 -9.34 0.09
CA ARG A 179 6.84 -8.41 -0.30
C ARG A 179 7.79 -8.09 0.84
N VAL A 180 7.34 -8.29 2.06
CA VAL A 180 8.08 -7.90 3.26
C VAL A 180 8.08 -9.04 4.28
N GLU A 181 9.13 -9.08 5.08
CA GLU A 181 9.29 -9.96 6.25
C GLU A 181 9.49 -9.09 7.49
N ILE A 182 8.88 -9.50 8.61
CA ILE A 182 9.03 -8.82 9.89
C ILE A 182 10.24 -9.41 10.60
N ARG A 183 11.16 -8.54 11.02
CA ARG A 183 12.34 -8.89 11.80
C ARG A 183 11.98 -9.05 13.29
N GLU A 184 12.90 -9.63 14.07
CA GLU A 184 12.73 -9.80 15.52
C GLU A 184 12.52 -8.48 16.27
N ASP A 185 13.09 -7.40 15.77
CA ASP A 185 12.93 -6.03 16.34
C ASP A 185 11.60 -5.35 15.91
N GLY A 186 10.74 -6.05 15.17
CA GLY A 186 9.48 -5.52 14.63
C GLY A 186 9.65 -4.66 13.37
N ASN A 187 10.86 -4.40 12.93
CA ASN A 187 11.11 -3.71 11.67
C ASN A 187 10.85 -4.64 10.48
N ILE A 188 10.72 -4.08 9.28
CA ILE A 188 10.52 -4.85 8.06
C ILE A 188 11.80 -4.91 7.23
N THR A 189 11.94 -6.00 6.48
CA THR A 189 12.92 -6.16 5.42
C THR A 189 12.23 -6.68 4.16
N TRP A 190 12.90 -6.53 3.02
CA TRP A 190 12.39 -7.00 1.74
C TRP A 190 12.62 -8.50 1.58
N LEU A 191 11.61 -9.23 1.11
CA LEU A 191 11.79 -10.63 0.74
C LEU A 191 12.73 -10.74 -0.45
N GLU A 192 13.73 -11.62 -0.34
CA GLU A 192 14.66 -11.90 -1.42
C GLU A 192 13.94 -12.47 -2.65
N GLY A 193 14.27 -11.92 -3.82
CA GLY A 193 13.63 -12.30 -5.09
C GLY A 193 12.21 -11.74 -5.30
N ALA A 194 11.60 -11.10 -4.31
CA ALA A 194 10.35 -10.39 -4.50
C ALA A 194 10.58 -9.09 -5.32
N PRO A 195 9.62 -8.65 -6.14
CA PRO A 195 9.66 -7.32 -6.71
C PRO A 195 9.78 -6.27 -5.61
N THR A 196 10.46 -5.15 -5.89
CA THR A 196 10.65 -4.06 -4.91
C THR A 196 9.31 -3.73 -4.25
N PRO A 197 9.20 -3.85 -2.91
CA PRO A 197 7.96 -3.58 -2.23
C PRO A 197 7.65 -2.09 -2.31
N VAL A 198 6.41 -1.81 -2.67
CA VAL A 198 5.85 -0.46 -2.64
C VAL A 198 4.90 -0.41 -1.45
N MET A 199 5.03 0.64 -0.64
CA MET A 199 4.05 0.93 0.38
C MET A 199 2.73 1.27 -0.31
N ILE A 200 1.69 0.48 -0.03
CA ILE A 200 0.38 0.61 -0.68
C ILE A 200 -0.31 1.88 -0.21
N ALA A 201 -0.30 2.08 1.10
CA ALA A 201 -0.86 3.24 1.78
C ALA A 201 0.00 3.59 2.99
N SER A 202 0.02 4.85 3.38
CA SER A 202 0.75 5.30 4.56
C SER A 202 0.09 6.53 5.17
N HIS A 203 0.32 6.72 6.48
CA HIS A 203 -0.07 7.92 7.20
C HIS A 203 1.01 8.32 8.19
N VAL A 204 1.30 9.61 8.24
CA VAL A 204 2.09 10.26 9.26
C VAL A 204 1.67 11.74 9.31
N ASP A 205 1.34 12.22 10.48
CA ASP A 205 1.10 13.65 10.72
C ASP A 205 1.82 14.06 12.00
N LEU A 206 2.99 14.67 11.83
CA LEU A 206 3.81 15.17 12.96
C LEU A 206 3.31 16.54 13.48
N SER A 207 2.36 17.17 12.80
CA SER A 207 1.79 18.44 13.20
C SER A 207 0.52 18.29 14.04
N ASP A 208 -0.09 17.11 14.04
CA ASP A 208 -1.25 16.80 14.87
C ASP A 208 -0.79 16.33 16.26
N GLU A 209 -0.82 17.24 17.23
CA GLU A 209 -0.44 16.96 18.60
C GLU A 209 -1.35 15.93 19.28
N SER A 210 -2.57 15.71 18.80
CA SER A 210 -3.49 14.70 19.34
C SER A 210 -3.04 13.27 19.03
N LEU A 211 -2.17 13.09 18.03
CA LEU A 211 -1.56 11.82 17.67
C LEU A 211 -0.19 11.59 18.33
N ALA A 212 0.25 12.52 19.17
CA ALA A 212 1.49 12.38 19.91
C ALA A 212 1.24 11.78 21.29
N VAL A 213 2.16 10.92 21.71
CA VAL A 213 2.23 10.40 23.09
C VAL A 213 3.51 10.90 23.74
N GLU A 214 3.38 11.40 24.95
CA GLU A 214 4.50 11.82 25.77
C GLU A 214 4.99 10.67 26.66
N VAL A 215 6.29 10.40 26.60
CA VAL A 215 6.96 9.50 27.55
C VAL A 215 7.54 10.38 28.66
N GLY A 216 6.96 10.31 29.81
CA GLY A 216 7.19 11.32 30.84
C GLY A 216 7.71 10.80 32.15
N ILE A 217 8.27 11.74 32.92
CA ILE A 217 8.52 11.57 34.33
C ILE A 217 7.17 11.57 35.05
N PRO A 218 6.90 10.64 35.98
CA PRO A 218 5.66 10.63 36.77
C PRO A 218 5.37 12.00 37.37
N PHE A 219 4.14 12.48 37.18
CA PHE A 219 3.70 13.71 37.83
C PHE A 219 3.78 13.53 39.34
N GLY A 220 4.79 14.13 40.01
CA GLY A 220 4.89 14.10 41.46
C GLY A 220 6.28 14.14 42.08
N GLN A 221 7.34 14.16 41.32
CA GLN A 221 8.69 14.46 41.85
C GLN A 221 9.11 15.87 41.45
N THR A 222 8.56 16.87 42.13
CA THR A 222 9.24 18.15 42.33
C THR A 222 9.97 18.04 43.63
N ASP A 223 11.31 18.03 43.60
CA ASP A 223 12.17 18.22 44.72
C ASP A 223 11.88 19.55 45.50
#